data_e69f1a056af78a63b2dbe5d37a52640c
#
_entry.id   e69f1a056af78a63b2dbe5d37a52640c
#
_cell.length_a   1.000
_cell.length_b   1.000
_cell.length_c   1.000
_cell.angle_alpha   90.00
_cell.angle_beta   90.00
_cell.angle_gamma   90.00
#
_symmetry.space_group_name_H-M   'P 1'
#
loop_
_entity.id
_entity.type
_entity.pdbx_description
1 polymer ?
#
loop_
_entity_poly.entity_id
_entity_poly.type
_entity_poly.pdbx_seq_one_letter_code
_entity_poly.pdbx_strand_id
1 'polypeptide(L)'
;RAQMLAEYFIHDGADTAKWRLKGHGRKPFWKWVASWALGVQSPTDIGFAADGERYRLPALNINEHVVQSQQTEIAALTGELFANGSLSLMQRREARRSSTDRRVSVVADLVNKTPGPWVVWCDLNAESGALTAAIDGALEIRGSDDIEDKEQALRAFATGDARVLVSKPSICGWGLNWQHCHQMAFVGLSDSFEGYYQAVRRCWRFGQRKPVDVHVVSSELEGAVVANIKRKGAMAEEMAKELTEATREALQ
;
A
#
# COMPACT_ATOMS: atom_id res chain seq x y z
N ARG A 1 5.62 -7.43 28.58
CA ARG A 1 6.10 -6.35 27.68
C ARG A 1 7.42 -5.75 28.18
N ALA A 2 7.52 -5.30 29.45
CA ALA A 2 8.73 -4.67 29.98
C ALA A 2 9.96 -5.60 29.90
N GLN A 3 9.82 -6.87 30.28
CA GLN A 3 10.90 -7.85 30.21
C GLN A 3 11.40 -8.09 28.78
N MET A 4 10.50 -8.26 27.82
CA MET A 4 10.83 -8.40 26.41
C MET A 4 11.59 -7.18 25.87
N LEU A 5 11.14 -5.96 26.22
CA LEU A 5 11.81 -4.74 25.80
C LEU A 5 13.23 -4.65 26.40
N ALA A 6 13.39 -4.93 27.68
CA ALA A 6 14.69 -4.91 28.36
C ALA A 6 15.67 -5.94 27.77
N GLU A 7 15.18 -7.12 27.41
CA GLU A 7 15.99 -8.21 26.90
C GLU A 7 16.44 -7.97 25.45
N TYR A 8 15.52 -7.66 24.57
CA TYR A 8 15.79 -7.64 23.12
C TYR A 8 15.95 -6.26 22.50
N PHE A 9 15.49 -5.19 23.17
CA PHE A 9 15.45 -3.84 22.58
C PHE A 9 16.28 -2.84 23.36
N ILE A 10 16.70 -1.77 22.67
CA ILE A 10 17.30 -0.57 23.26
C ILE A 10 16.59 0.66 22.72
N HIS A 11 16.66 1.76 23.45
CA HIS A 11 16.20 3.05 22.96
C HIS A 11 17.05 3.51 21.77
N ASP A 12 16.42 4.16 20.80
CA ASP A 12 17.09 4.67 19.61
C ASP A 12 17.63 6.08 19.85
N GLY A 13 18.88 6.16 20.31
CA GLY A 13 19.56 7.43 20.55
C GLY A 13 18.90 8.27 21.64
N ALA A 14 18.64 9.56 21.34
CA ALA A 14 18.06 10.53 22.27
C ALA A 14 16.53 10.41 22.43
N ASP A 15 15.85 9.63 21.58
CA ASP A 15 14.40 9.47 21.60
C ASP A 15 13.99 8.22 22.41
N THR A 16 13.60 8.44 23.66
CA THR A 16 13.17 7.36 24.57
C THR A 16 11.84 6.70 24.17
N ALA A 17 11.11 7.28 23.22
CA ALA A 17 9.87 6.69 22.70
C ALA A 17 10.14 5.68 21.57
N LYS A 18 11.32 5.73 20.94
CA LYS A 18 11.69 4.83 19.85
C LYS A 18 12.55 3.68 20.35
N TRP A 19 12.17 2.49 19.96
CA TRP A 19 12.85 1.25 20.29
C TRP A 19 13.42 0.62 19.04
N ARG A 20 14.64 0.11 19.12
CA ARG A 20 15.23 -0.73 18.08
C ARG A 20 15.72 -2.04 18.67
N LEU A 21 15.65 -3.09 17.86
CA LEU A 21 16.14 -4.42 18.24
C LEU A 21 17.67 -4.37 18.38
N LYS A 22 18.21 -4.93 19.45
CA LYS A 22 19.66 -5.08 19.65
C LYS A 22 20.23 -5.98 18.55
N GLY A 23 21.38 -5.66 17.98
CA GLY A 23 21.99 -6.49 16.93
C GLY A 23 22.22 -7.93 17.38
N HIS A 24 22.80 -8.14 18.56
CA HIS A 24 23.00 -9.47 19.16
C HIS A 24 21.71 -10.12 19.68
N GLY A 25 20.67 -9.33 19.92
CA GLY A 25 19.34 -9.79 20.35
C GLY A 25 18.43 -10.25 19.22
N ARG A 26 18.82 -10.03 17.94
CA ARG A 26 17.95 -10.25 16.78
C ARG A 26 17.59 -11.73 16.60
N LYS A 27 18.58 -12.61 16.54
CA LYS A 27 18.33 -14.05 16.42
C LYS A 27 17.62 -14.66 17.64
N PRO A 28 18.03 -14.39 18.91
CA PRO A 28 17.27 -14.81 20.08
C PRO A 28 15.83 -14.31 20.11
N PHE A 29 15.57 -13.07 19.70
CA PHE A 29 14.22 -12.51 19.64
C PHE A 29 13.32 -13.30 18.69
N TRP A 30 13.75 -13.55 17.46
CA TRP A 30 12.94 -14.31 16.50
C TRP A 30 12.76 -15.76 16.90
N LYS A 31 13.76 -16.38 17.53
CA LYS A 31 13.62 -17.71 18.10
C LYS A 31 12.60 -17.75 19.23
N TRP A 32 12.58 -16.71 20.08
CA TRP A 32 11.55 -16.56 21.10
C TRP A 32 10.17 -16.35 20.49
N VAL A 33 10.03 -15.52 19.44
CA VAL A 33 8.77 -15.34 18.73
C VAL A 33 8.29 -16.66 18.11
N ALA A 34 9.17 -17.41 17.46
CA ALA A 34 8.85 -18.70 16.84
C ALA A 34 8.42 -19.79 17.85
N SER A 35 8.69 -19.61 19.14
CA SER A 35 8.23 -20.55 20.19
C SER A 35 6.71 -20.50 20.45
N TRP A 36 6.04 -19.42 20.03
CA TRP A 36 4.59 -19.23 20.23
C TRP A 36 3.86 -18.67 19.00
N ALA A 37 4.57 -18.29 17.95
CA ALA A 37 4.04 -17.78 16.71
C ALA A 37 4.65 -18.51 15.51
N LEU A 38 3.85 -18.76 14.48
CA LEU A 38 4.28 -19.41 13.24
C LEU A 38 4.30 -18.38 12.12
N GLY A 39 5.48 -18.17 11.49
CA GLY A 39 5.64 -17.34 10.31
C GLY A 39 5.85 -18.20 9.09
N VAL A 40 4.87 -18.22 8.17
CA VAL A 40 4.91 -18.99 6.92
C VAL A 40 4.48 -18.09 5.78
N GLN A 41 5.31 -17.96 4.77
CA GLN A 41 5.01 -17.22 3.53
C GLN A 41 4.56 -18.17 2.41
N SER A 42 5.07 -19.38 2.42
CA SER A 42 4.80 -20.41 1.43
C SER A 42 4.79 -21.80 2.09
N PRO A 43 4.04 -22.77 1.56
CA PRO A 43 4.10 -24.17 2.01
C PRO A 43 5.51 -24.75 2.01
N THR A 44 6.38 -24.26 1.13
CA THR A 44 7.80 -24.65 1.06
C THR A 44 8.56 -24.36 2.36
N ASP A 45 8.15 -23.33 3.10
CA ASP A 45 8.80 -22.91 4.34
C ASP A 45 8.70 -23.95 5.47
N ILE A 46 7.67 -24.79 5.39
CA ILE A 46 7.35 -25.84 6.36
C ILE A 46 7.44 -27.25 5.74
N GLY A 47 8.23 -27.40 4.67
CA GLY A 47 8.58 -28.70 4.09
C GLY A 47 7.69 -29.20 2.96
N PHE A 48 6.65 -28.49 2.55
CA PHE A 48 5.77 -28.89 1.44
C PHE A 48 6.23 -28.27 0.12
N ALA A 49 7.38 -28.70 -0.38
CA ALA A 49 8.00 -28.14 -1.58
C ALA A 49 7.13 -28.31 -2.85
N ALA A 50 6.43 -29.43 -2.98
CA ALA A 50 5.57 -29.71 -4.14
C ALA A 50 4.40 -28.72 -4.26
N ASP A 51 3.91 -28.18 -3.15
CA ASP A 51 2.83 -27.21 -3.14
C ASP A 51 3.31 -25.76 -3.32
N GLY A 52 4.61 -25.49 -3.16
CA GLY A 52 5.19 -24.16 -3.23
C GLY A 52 4.91 -23.43 -4.53
N GLU A 53 5.04 -24.12 -5.67
CA GLU A 53 4.77 -23.55 -6.99
C GLU A 53 3.31 -23.13 -7.18
N ARG A 54 2.37 -23.88 -6.62
CA ARG A 54 0.94 -23.55 -6.67
C ARG A 54 0.61 -22.23 -5.97
N TYR A 55 1.39 -21.87 -4.94
CA TYR A 55 1.18 -20.66 -4.14
C TYR A 55 2.09 -19.51 -4.56
N ARG A 56 2.95 -19.71 -5.58
CA ARG A 56 3.80 -18.65 -6.11
C ARG A 56 2.95 -17.53 -6.70
N LEU A 57 3.18 -16.31 -6.23
CA LEU A 57 2.55 -15.14 -6.80
C LEU A 57 3.31 -14.67 -8.04
N PRO A 58 2.61 -14.09 -9.04
CA PRO A 58 3.26 -13.48 -10.18
C PRO A 58 4.04 -12.22 -9.76
N ALA A 59 4.80 -11.65 -10.70
CA ALA A 59 5.54 -10.42 -10.45
C ALA A 59 4.61 -9.28 -9.99
N LEU A 60 5.10 -8.47 -9.07
CA LEU A 60 4.49 -7.21 -8.63
C LEU A 60 5.37 -6.06 -9.11
N ASN A 61 4.84 -5.26 -10.03
CA ASN A 61 5.54 -4.13 -10.62
C ASN A 61 5.02 -2.83 -9.99
N ILE A 62 5.89 -2.05 -9.37
CA ILE A 62 5.53 -0.74 -8.79
C ILE A 62 6.04 0.34 -9.73
N ASN A 63 5.13 1.08 -10.33
CA ASN A 63 5.39 2.16 -11.28
C ASN A 63 5.11 3.51 -10.62
N GLU A 64 6.12 4.32 -10.42
CA GLU A 64 5.97 5.62 -9.78
C GLU A 64 5.88 6.73 -10.82
N HIS A 65 4.89 7.61 -10.62
CA HIS A 65 4.66 8.80 -11.42
C HIS A 65 4.65 10.01 -10.51
N VAL A 66 5.58 10.93 -10.74
CA VAL A 66 5.69 12.14 -9.93
C VAL A 66 5.18 13.32 -10.76
N VAL A 67 4.12 13.97 -10.29
CA VAL A 67 3.64 15.22 -10.89
C VAL A 67 4.37 16.41 -10.27
N GLN A 68 4.81 17.32 -11.14
CA GLN A 68 5.53 18.51 -10.70
C GLN A 68 4.60 19.47 -9.96
N SER A 69 5.11 20.08 -8.90
CA SER A 69 4.42 21.13 -8.17
C SER A 69 4.77 22.49 -8.75
N GLN A 70 3.81 23.42 -8.77
CA GLN A 70 4.08 24.78 -9.23
C GLN A 70 4.89 25.52 -8.17
N GLN A 71 5.79 26.41 -8.60
CA GLN A 71 6.61 27.22 -7.66
C GLN A 71 5.75 28.05 -6.69
N THR A 72 4.60 28.54 -7.16
CA THR A 72 3.63 29.27 -6.32
C THR A 72 3.04 28.39 -5.21
N GLU A 73 2.81 27.11 -5.48
CA GLU A 73 2.33 26.14 -4.48
C GLU A 73 3.42 25.83 -3.44
N ILE A 74 4.65 25.64 -3.89
CA ILE A 74 5.80 25.40 -3.01
C ILE A 74 6.00 26.62 -2.09
N ALA A 75 6.02 27.82 -2.65
CA ALA A 75 6.18 29.06 -1.88
C ALA A 75 5.04 29.29 -0.88
N ALA A 76 3.80 29.03 -1.26
CA ALA A 76 2.64 29.15 -0.38
C ALA A 76 2.67 28.16 0.80
N LEU A 77 3.24 26.95 0.60
CA LEU A 77 3.27 25.90 1.60
C LEU A 77 4.49 25.97 2.52
N THR A 78 5.64 26.37 2.01
CA THR A 78 6.91 26.32 2.72
C THR A 78 7.42 27.69 3.14
N GLY A 79 6.91 28.77 2.54
CA GLY A 79 7.48 30.12 2.67
C GLY A 79 8.81 30.29 1.93
N GLU A 80 9.28 29.27 1.21
CA GLU A 80 10.54 29.24 0.47
C GLU A 80 10.27 28.94 -1.02
N LEU A 81 11.18 29.40 -1.89
CA LEU A 81 11.09 29.16 -3.33
C LEU A 81 11.37 27.67 -3.72
N PHE A 82 11.98 26.91 -2.79
CA PHE A 82 12.31 25.49 -2.98
C PHE A 82 11.93 24.67 -1.74
N ALA A 83 11.44 23.47 -1.95
CA ALA A 83 11.05 22.56 -0.87
C ALA A 83 12.28 21.88 -0.23
N ASN A 84 13.01 22.59 0.62
CA ASN A 84 14.24 22.09 1.27
C ASN A 84 14.02 21.46 2.66
N GLY A 85 12.79 21.40 3.16
CA GLY A 85 12.46 20.92 4.50
C GLY A 85 11.40 19.83 4.56
N SER A 86 11.29 19.15 5.70
CA SER A 86 10.20 18.20 5.94
C SER A 86 8.89 18.97 6.18
N LEU A 87 7.91 18.74 5.32
CA LEU A 87 6.57 19.33 5.48
C LEU A 87 5.86 18.79 6.73
N SER A 88 5.17 19.67 7.45
CA SER A 88 4.24 19.31 8.51
C SER A 88 3.05 18.51 7.95
N LEU A 89 2.30 17.82 8.81
CA LEU A 89 1.09 17.07 8.41
C LEU A 89 0.05 17.96 7.70
N MET A 90 -0.10 19.22 8.14
CA MET A 90 -1.02 20.18 7.55
C MET A 90 -0.57 20.59 6.14
N GLN A 91 0.71 20.89 5.96
CA GLN A 91 1.32 21.23 4.68
C GLN A 91 1.24 20.06 3.68
N ARG A 92 1.45 18.83 4.12
CA ARG A 92 1.28 17.63 3.27
C ARG A 92 -0.17 17.47 2.78
N ARG A 93 -1.16 17.72 3.65
CA ARG A 93 -2.58 17.69 3.25
C ARG A 93 -2.91 18.76 2.22
N GLU A 94 -2.36 19.96 2.37
CA GLU A 94 -2.58 21.03 1.41
C GLU A 94 -1.88 20.76 0.07
N ALA A 95 -0.64 20.30 0.09
CA ALA A 95 0.09 19.85 -1.09
C ALA A 95 -0.67 18.76 -1.87
N ARG A 96 -1.32 17.87 -1.13
CA ARG A 96 -2.14 16.82 -1.72
C ARG A 96 -3.40 17.37 -2.38
N ARG A 97 -4.05 18.37 -1.77
CA ARG A 97 -5.23 19.02 -2.34
C ARG A 97 -4.89 19.81 -3.59
N SER A 98 -3.84 20.62 -3.54
CA SER A 98 -3.43 21.48 -4.67
C SER A 98 -2.98 20.67 -5.90
N SER A 99 -2.45 19.47 -5.72
CA SER A 99 -2.01 18.59 -6.82
C SER A 99 -3.08 17.63 -7.33
N THR A 100 -4.32 17.65 -6.78
CA THR A 100 -5.38 16.68 -7.09
C THR A 100 -5.63 16.55 -8.59
N ASP A 101 -5.90 17.65 -9.28
CA ASP A 101 -6.28 17.64 -10.70
C ASP A 101 -5.17 17.06 -11.59
N ARG A 102 -3.91 17.39 -11.30
CA ARG A 102 -2.76 16.84 -12.06
C ARG A 102 -2.59 15.34 -11.84
N ARG A 103 -2.73 14.87 -10.59
CA ARG A 103 -2.63 13.44 -10.26
C ARG A 103 -3.80 12.65 -10.86
N VAL A 104 -5.01 13.19 -10.79
CA VAL A 104 -6.20 12.61 -11.41
C VAL A 104 -6.03 12.51 -12.92
N SER A 105 -5.55 13.56 -13.59
CA SER A 105 -5.31 13.54 -15.03
C SER A 105 -4.35 12.42 -15.44
N VAL A 106 -3.24 12.24 -14.74
CA VAL A 106 -2.29 11.15 -15.01
C VAL A 106 -2.93 9.78 -14.86
N VAL A 107 -3.71 9.57 -13.78
CA VAL A 107 -4.40 8.28 -13.57
C VAL A 107 -5.48 8.05 -14.61
N ALA A 108 -6.31 9.05 -14.91
CA ALA A 108 -7.36 8.93 -15.93
C ALA A 108 -6.77 8.59 -17.30
N ASP A 109 -5.67 9.22 -17.66
CA ASP A 109 -4.94 8.95 -18.89
C ASP A 109 -4.43 7.50 -18.96
N LEU A 110 -3.84 7.00 -17.90
CA LEU A 110 -3.39 5.61 -17.81
C LEU A 110 -4.55 4.62 -17.95
N VAL A 111 -5.62 4.84 -17.19
CA VAL A 111 -6.78 3.94 -17.13
C VAL A 111 -7.56 3.95 -18.46
N ASN A 112 -7.78 5.13 -19.06
CA ASN A 112 -8.54 5.24 -20.30
C ASN A 112 -7.76 4.69 -21.52
N LYS A 113 -6.42 4.76 -21.51
CA LYS A 113 -5.57 4.22 -22.58
C LYS A 113 -5.29 2.72 -22.47
N THR A 114 -5.51 2.12 -21.28
CA THR A 114 -5.16 0.73 -21.05
C THR A 114 -6.42 -0.12 -20.85
N PRO A 115 -6.66 -1.11 -21.71
CA PRO A 115 -7.85 -1.97 -21.62
C PRO A 115 -7.77 -2.90 -20.40
N GLY A 116 -8.92 -3.43 -19.99
CA GLY A 116 -9.04 -4.39 -18.88
C GLY A 116 -9.50 -3.75 -17.57
N PRO A 117 -9.68 -4.58 -16.54
CA PRO A 117 -10.18 -4.13 -15.25
C PRO A 117 -9.12 -3.34 -14.46
N TRP A 118 -9.56 -2.28 -13.80
CA TRP A 118 -8.75 -1.42 -12.97
C TRP A 118 -9.36 -1.19 -11.60
N VAL A 119 -8.51 -1.20 -10.57
CA VAL A 119 -8.85 -0.65 -9.25
C VAL A 119 -8.09 0.65 -9.06
N VAL A 120 -8.81 1.74 -8.79
CA VAL A 120 -8.23 3.06 -8.56
C VAL A 120 -8.48 3.47 -7.12
N TRP A 121 -7.39 3.59 -6.37
CA TRP A 121 -7.39 3.94 -4.97
C TRP A 121 -7.17 5.44 -4.76
N CYS A 122 -8.02 6.06 -3.96
CA CYS A 122 -7.90 7.44 -3.54
C CYS A 122 -7.97 7.55 -2.00
N ASP A 123 -7.69 8.72 -1.46
CA ASP A 123 -7.77 8.99 -0.02
C ASP A 123 -8.76 10.13 0.29
N LEU A 124 -8.83 11.14 -0.59
CA LEU A 124 -9.72 12.28 -0.46
C LEU A 124 -11.02 12.06 -1.24
N ASN A 125 -12.14 12.61 -0.73
CA ASN A 125 -13.42 12.57 -1.46
C ASN A 125 -13.35 13.37 -2.77
N ALA A 126 -12.59 14.47 -2.79
CA ALA A 126 -12.37 15.25 -4.01
C ALA A 126 -11.62 14.43 -5.09
N GLU A 127 -10.64 13.63 -4.70
CA GLU A 127 -9.95 12.69 -5.63
C GLU A 127 -10.94 11.67 -6.20
N SER A 128 -11.78 11.08 -5.34
CA SER A 128 -12.77 10.07 -5.73
C SER A 128 -13.75 10.60 -6.78
N GLY A 129 -14.38 11.74 -6.52
CA GLY A 129 -15.31 12.37 -7.45
C GLY A 129 -14.65 12.79 -8.77
N ALA A 130 -13.45 13.38 -8.71
CA ALA A 130 -12.70 13.78 -9.90
C ALA A 130 -12.28 12.60 -10.77
N LEU A 131 -11.83 11.48 -10.16
CA LEU A 131 -11.49 10.24 -10.87
C LEU A 131 -12.71 9.65 -11.56
N THR A 132 -13.84 9.57 -10.87
CA THR A 132 -15.09 9.03 -11.42
C THR A 132 -15.59 9.85 -12.61
N ALA A 133 -15.43 11.17 -12.55
CA ALA A 133 -15.79 12.05 -13.66
C ALA A 133 -14.82 11.96 -14.86
N ALA A 134 -13.52 11.68 -14.62
CA ALA A 134 -12.50 11.67 -15.66
C ALA A 134 -12.26 10.29 -16.29
N ILE A 135 -12.73 9.21 -15.69
CA ILE A 135 -12.53 7.84 -16.16
C ILE A 135 -13.84 7.27 -16.73
N ASP A 136 -13.81 6.88 -18.00
CA ASP A 136 -14.99 6.36 -18.67
C ASP A 136 -15.52 5.08 -18.03
N GLY A 137 -16.79 5.10 -17.62
CA GLY A 137 -17.48 3.97 -17.03
C GLY A 137 -16.95 3.55 -15.64
N ALA A 138 -16.30 4.45 -14.92
CA ALA A 138 -15.86 4.19 -13.56
C ALA A 138 -17.05 4.11 -12.59
N LEU A 139 -17.08 3.08 -11.74
CA LEU A 139 -17.95 3.00 -10.59
C LEU A 139 -17.22 3.51 -9.35
N GLU A 140 -17.89 4.35 -8.57
CA GLU A 140 -17.39 4.85 -7.31
C GLU A 140 -18.07 4.14 -6.13
N ILE A 141 -17.29 3.80 -5.09
CA ILE A 141 -17.83 3.35 -3.81
C ILE A 141 -17.34 4.30 -2.72
N ARG A 142 -18.30 4.97 -2.08
CA ARG A 142 -18.08 5.90 -0.96
C ARG A 142 -18.45 5.27 0.38
N GLY A 143 -17.87 5.79 1.45
CA GLY A 143 -18.25 5.39 2.80
C GLY A 143 -19.71 5.68 3.15
N SER A 144 -20.26 6.76 2.58
CA SER A 144 -21.65 7.21 2.78
C SER A 144 -22.70 6.47 1.98
N ASP A 145 -22.32 5.66 0.99
CA ASP A 145 -23.28 4.93 0.16
C ASP A 145 -24.01 3.88 1.00
N ASP A 146 -25.22 3.52 0.62
CA ASP A 146 -25.98 2.46 1.27
C ASP A 146 -25.31 1.09 1.04
N ILE A 147 -25.63 0.13 1.89
CA ILE A 147 -25.01 -1.21 1.85
C ILE A 147 -25.33 -1.89 0.53
N GLU A 148 -26.56 -1.80 0.08
CA GLU A 148 -27.08 -2.38 -1.15
C GLU A 148 -26.35 -1.83 -2.38
N ASP A 149 -26.12 -0.53 -2.44
CA ASP A 149 -25.38 0.12 -3.53
C ASP A 149 -23.92 -0.33 -3.56
N LYS A 150 -23.28 -0.42 -2.39
CA LYS A 150 -21.92 -0.94 -2.27
C LYS A 150 -21.80 -2.39 -2.75
N GLU A 151 -22.74 -3.25 -2.33
CA GLU A 151 -22.76 -4.65 -2.74
C GLU A 151 -22.98 -4.78 -4.25
N GLN A 152 -23.87 -3.99 -4.82
CA GLN A 152 -24.12 -3.98 -6.27
C GLN A 152 -22.87 -3.56 -7.05
N ALA A 153 -22.21 -2.48 -6.65
CA ALA A 153 -20.99 -1.99 -7.29
C ALA A 153 -19.83 -3.00 -7.16
N LEU A 154 -19.64 -3.60 -5.99
CA LEU A 154 -18.64 -4.65 -5.75
C LEU A 154 -18.91 -5.89 -6.60
N ARG A 155 -20.18 -6.28 -6.74
CA ARG A 155 -20.59 -7.41 -7.58
C ARG A 155 -20.33 -7.11 -9.05
N ALA A 156 -20.75 -5.94 -9.54
CA ALA A 156 -20.53 -5.53 -10.93
C ALA A 156 -19.03 -5.53 -11.29
N PHE A 157 -18.17 -5.08 -10.40
CA PHE A 157 -16.72 -5.15 -10.61
C PHE A 157 -16.20 -6.59 -10.58
N ALA A 158 -16.66 -7.41 -9.64
CA ALA A 158 -16.21 -8.79 -9.50
C ALA A 158 -16.64 -9.69 -10.68
N THR A 159 -17.79 -9.43 -11.29
CA THR A 159 -18.33 -10.15 -12.46
C THR A 159 -17.78 -9.63 -13.79
N GLY A 160 -17.15 -8.45 -13.80
CA GLY A 160 -16.63 -7.80 -15.01
C GLY A 160 -17.63 -6.91 -15.73
N ASP A 161 -18.84 -6.70 -15.16
CA ASP A 161 -19.83 -5.76 -15.70
C ASP A 161 -19.36 -4.30 -15.56
N ALA A 162 -18.51 -4.03 -14.58
CA ALA A 162 -17.82 -2.76 -14.42
C ALA A 162 -16.30 -2.95 -14.65
N ARG A 163 -15.75 -2.12 -15.52
CA ARG A 163 -14.31 -2.15 -15.84
C ARG A 163 -13.44 -1.49 -14.77
N VAL A 164 -13.89 -0.40 -14.21
CA VAL A 164 -13.09 0.42 -13.27
C VAL A 164 -13.85 0.63 -11.97
N LEU A 165 -13.16 0.35 -10.87
CA LEU A 165 -13.66 0.62 -9.53
C LEU A 165 -12.80 1.70 -8.88
N VAL A 166 -13.42 2.79 -8.43
CA VAL A 166 -12.81 3.87 -7.66
C VAL A 166 -13.25 3.78 -6.21
N SER A 167 -12.34 3.66 -5.28
CA SER A 167 -12.65 3.65 -3.85
C SER A 167 -11.46 3.99 -2.98
N LYS A 168 -11.66 4.00 -1.66
CA LYS A 168 -10.59 4.18 -0.67
C LYS A 168 -10.14 2.85 -0.09
N PRO A 169 -8.84 2.68 0.22
CA PRO A 169 -8.35 1.50 0.94
C PRO A 169 -9.10 1.24 2.25
N SER A 170 -9.54 2.28 2.95
CA SER A 170 -10.32 2.17 4.18
C SER A 170 -11.73 1.60 3.99
N ILE A 171 -12.27 1.64 2.77
CA ILE A 171 -13.62 1.13 2.45
C ILE A 171 -13.52 -0.27 1.85
N CYS A 172 -12.75 -0.43 0.77
CA CYS A 172 -12.67 -1.67 0.00
C CYS A 172 -11.34 -2.42 0.15
N GLY A 173 -10.41 -1.92 0.97
CA GLY A 173 -9.10 -2.54 1.19
C GLY A 173 -9.12 -3.83 2.00
N TRP A 174 -10.28 -4.28 2.53
CA TRP A 174 -10.39 -5.45 3.39
C TRP A 174 -11.38 -6.49 2.84
N GLY A 175 -11.06 -7.78 3.00
CA GLY A 175 -11.99 -8.90 2.78
C GLY A 175 -12.33 -9.27 1.34
N LEU A 176 -12.01 -8.47 0.33
CA LEU A 176 -12.41 -8.68 -1.07
C LEU A 176 -11.34 -9.41 -1.89
N ASN A 177 -11.77 -10.09 -2.95
CA ASN A 177 -10.93 -10.88 -3.84
C ASN A 177 -11.12 -10.45 -5.29
N TRP A 178 -10.08 -9.87 -5.90
CA TRP A 178 -10.13 -9.34 -7.27
C TRP A 178 -8.98 -9.87 -8.14
N GLN A 179 -8.79 -11.21 -8.16
CA GLN A 179 -7.75 -11.85 -8.97
C GLN A 179 -7.97 -11.70 -10.48
N HIS A 180 -9.17 -11.33 -10.93
CA HIS A 180 -9.45 -10.99 -12.33
C HIS A 180 -8.79 -9.66 -12.73
N CYS A 181 -8.55 -8.78 -11.77
CA CYS A 181 -7.88 -7.51 -11.96
C CYS A 181 -6.38 -7.62 -11.66
N HIS A 182 -5.55 -7.05 -12.53
CA HIS A 182 -4.10 -7.04 -12.39
C HIS A 182 -3.50 -5.65 -12.58
N GLN A 183 -4.34 -4.63 -12.68
CA GLN A 183 -3.92 -3.24 -12.83
C GLN A 183 -4.56 -2.39 -11.72
N MET A 184 -3.76 -1.56 -11.08
CA MET A 184 -4.25 -0.63 -10.07
C MET A 184 -3.46 0.67 -10.05
N ALA A 185 -4.12 1.74 -9.64
CA ALA A 185 -3.51 3.03 -9.44
C ALA A 185 -3.84 3.59 -8.06
N PHE A 186 -2.88 4.29 -7.46
CA PHE A 186 -3.06 5.08 -6.25
C PHE A 186 -2.89 6.55 -6.60
N VAL A 187 -3.91 7.35 -6.35
CA VAL A 187 -3.85 8.82 -6.45
C VAL A 187 -3.38 9.39 -5.14
N GLY A 188 -2.06 9.43 -4.96
CA GLY A 188 -1.42 9.69 -3.68
C GLY A 188 -1.47 8.49 -2.72
N LEU A 189 -0.69 8.57 -1.66
CA LEU A 189 -0.64 7.57 -0.61
C LEU A 189 -0.91 8.20 0.75
N SER A 190 -1.63 7.50 1.61
CA SER A 190 -1.64 7.83 3.04
C SER A 190 -0.38 7.31 3.71
N ASP A 191 -0.06 7.76 4.93
CA ASP A 191 1.08 7.24 5.71
C ASP A 191 0.86 5.80 6.22
N SER A 192 -0.29 5.18 5.89
CA SER A 192 -0.63 3.81 6.29
C SER A 192 -0.06 2.79 5.32
N PHE A 193 1.06 2.19 5.69
CA PHE A 193 1.61 1.03 4.96
C PHE A 193 0.62 -0.15 4.95
N GLU A 194 -0.06 -0.40 6.07
CA GLU A 194 -1.05 -1.47 6.15
C GLU A 194 -2.19 -1.28 5.15
N GLY A 195 -2.76 -0.05 5.06
CA GLY A 195 -3.79 0.27 4.08
C GLY A 195 -3.33 0.07 2.64
N TYR A 196 -2.11 0.52 2.32
CA TYR A 196 -1.49 0.30 1.01
C TYR A 196 -1.30 -1.20 0.73
N TYR A 197 -0.68 -1.93 1.65
CA TYR A 197 -0.43 -3.36 1.51
C TYR A 197 -1.72 -4.15 1.31
N GLN A 198 -2.74 -3.91 2.14
CA GLN A 198 -4.03 -4.59 2.04
C GLN A 198 -4.73 -4.28 0.71
N ALA A 199 -4.66 -3.04 0.23
CA ALA A 199 -5.22 -2.65 -1.06
C ALA A 199 -4.54 -3.39 -2.23
N VAL A 200 -3.19 -3.48 -2.23
CA VAL A 200 -2.44 -4.25 -3.22
C VAL A 200 -2.84 -5.74 -3.18
N ARG A 201 -3.02 -6.30 -1.98
CA ARG A 201 -3.40 -7.70 -1.77
C ARG A 201 -4.83 -8.03 -2.21
N ARG A 202 -5.64 -7.07 -2.69
CA ARG A 202 -6.93 -7.38 -3.33
C ARG A 202 -6.74 -8.06 -4.69
N CYS A 203 -5.72 -7.66 -5.44
CA CYS A 203 -5.41 -8.21 -6.76
C CYS A 203 -4.18 -9.14 -6.72
N TRP A 204 -3.13 -8.77 -6.00
CA TRP A 204 -1.89 -9.56 -5.89
C TRP A 204 -2.00 -10.59 -4.77
N ARG A 205 -2.63 -11.71 -5.08
CA ARG A 205 -2.93 -12.76 -4.11
C ARG A 205 -2.99 -14.13 -4.78
N PHE A 206 -3.12 -15.18 -3.97
CA PHE A 206 -3.30 -16.54 -4.46
C PHE A 206 -4.40 -16.63 -5.51
N GLY A 207 -4.11 -17.28 -6.64
CA GLY A 207 -5.00 -17.37 -7.79
C GLY A 207 -4.79 -16.30 -8.87
N GLN A 208 -4.00 -15.26 -8.60
CA GLN A 208 -3.55 -14.33 -9.64
C GLN A 208 -2.54 -15.01 -10.56
N ARG A 209 -2.76 -14.88 -11.87
CA ARG A 209 -1.91 -15.52 -12.90
C ARG A 209 -1.12 -14.53 -13.75
N LYS A 210 -1.46 -13.24 -13.69
CA LYS A 210 -0.81 -12.18 -14.45
C LYS A 210 0.07 -11.34 -13.52
N PRO A 211 1.19 -10.80 -14.00
CA PRO A 211 1.90 -9.74 -13.29
C PRO A 211 0.93 -8.63 -12.89
N VAL A 212 1.08 -8.13 -11.67
CA VAL A 212 0.24 -7.04 -11.17
C VAL A 212 1.01 -5.73 -11.28
N ASP A 213 0.45 -4.78 -12.00
CA ASP A 213 1.01 -3.44 -12.17
C ASP A 213 0.32 -2.47 -11.22
N VAL A 214 1.11 -1.84 -10.36
CA VAL A 214 0.67 -0.85 -9.39
C VAL A 214 1.27 0.49 -9.77
N HIS A 215 0.43 1.45 -10.14
CA HIS A 215 0.82 2.81 -10.46
C HIS A 215 0.61 3.71 -9.24
N VAL A 216 1.67 4.31 -8.73
CA VAL A 216 1.62 5.27 -7.62
C VAL A 216 1.85 6.67 -8.19
N VAL A 217 0.81 7.49 -8.19
CA VAL A 217 0.87 8.86 -8.69
C VAL A 217 0.89 9.82 -7.50
N SER A 218 2.00 10.50 -7.30
CA SER A 218 2.21 11.44 -6.20
C SER A 218 2.75 12.78 -6.70
N SER A 219 2.63 13.84 -5.91
CA SER A 219 3.33 15.09 -6.16
C SER A 219 4.74 15.06 -5.60
N GLU A 220 5.62 15.92 -6.09
CA GLU A 220 6.98 16.11 -5.53
C GLU A 220 6.96 16.33 -4.02
N LEU A 221 5.95 17.04 -3.52
CA LEU A 221 5.79 17.35 -2.10
C LEU A 221 5.35 16.16 -1.24
N GLU A 222 4.92 15.06 -1.86
CA GLU A 222 4.53 13.81 -1.19
C GLU A 222 5.67 12.77 -1.12
N GLY A 223 6.86 13.08 -1.62
CA GLY A 223 7.99 12.14 -1.68
C GLY A 223 8.34 11.48 -0.34
N ALA A 224 8.19 12.22 0.77
CA ALA A 224 8.41 11.67 2.11
C ALA A 224 7.42 10.55 2.48
N VAL A 225 6.17 10.64 2.02
CA VAL A 225 5.14 9.60 2.24
C VAL A 225 5.51 8.34 1.45
N VAL A 226 5.86 8.49 0.18
CA VAL A 226 6.29 7.39 -0.70
C VAL A 226 7.51 6.68 -0.10
N ALA A 227 8.53 7.46 0.31
CA ALA A 227 9.73 6.92 0.96
C ALA A 227 9.41 6.18 2.26
N ASN A 228 8.48 6.69 3.08
CA ASN A 228 8.05 6.04 4.32
C ASN A 228 7.34 4.70 4.05
N ILE A 229 6.46 4.63 3.04
CA ILE A 229 5.78 3.39 2.64
C ILE A 229 6.80 2.35 2.15
N LYS A 230 7.76 2.74 1.30
CA LYS A 230 8.84 1.85 0.85
C LYS A 230 9.68 1.32 2.01
N ARG A 231 10.09 2.20 2.92
CA ARG A 231 10.85 1.81 4.12
C ARG A 231 10.09 0.82 4.98
N LYS A 232 8.80 1.07 5.24
CA LYS A 232 7.94 0.15 6.01
C LYS A 232 7.76 -1.19 5.29
N GLY A 233 7.65 -1.19 3.96
CA GLY A 233 7.58 -2.39 3.13
C GLY A 233 8.83 -3.25 3.28
N ALA A 234 10.01 -2.67 3.10
CA ALA A 234 11.28 -3.37 3.26
C ALA A 234 11.44 -3.96 4.68
N MET A 235 11.05 -3.20 5.72
CA MET A 235 11.07 -3.70 7.10
C MET A 235 10.11 -4.89 7.30
N ALA A 236 8.91 -4.82 6.72
CA ALA A 236 7.93 -5.90 6.84
C ALA A 236 8.42 -7.20 6.14
N GLU A 237 9.05 -7.07 4.97
CA GLU A 237 9.65 -8.20 4.26
C GLU A 237 10.81 -8.83 5.05
N GLU A 238 11.69 -7.99 5.60
CA GLU A 238 12.80 -8.47 6.44
C GLU A 238 12.28 -9.21 7.69
N MET A 239 11.30 -8.63 8.38
CA MET A 239 10.67 -9.27 9.55
C MET A 239 10.00 -10.60 9.19
N ALA A 240 9.27 -10.65 8.07
CA ALA A 240 8.62 -11.86 7.61
C ALA A 240 9.65 -12.96 7.30
N LYS A 241 10.75 -12.61 6.63
CA LYS A 241 11.86 -13.52 6.33
C LYS A 241 12.49 -14.08 7.60
N GLU A 242 12.82 -13.23 8.57
CA GLU A 242 13.46 -13.66 9.81
C GLU A 242 12.56 -14.56 10.65
N LEU A 243 11.26 -14.25 10.73
CA LEU A 243 10.31 -15.10 11.42
C LEU A 243 10.14 -16.46 10.71
N THR A 244 10.11 -16.48 9.38
CA THR A 244 10.04 -17.71 8.59
C THR A 244 11.29 -18.58 8.81
N GLU A 245 12.48 -17.98 8.82
CA GLU A 245 13.75 -18.69 9.11
C GLU A 245 13.74 -19.29 10.53
N ALA A 246 13.33 -18.50 11.52
CA ALA A 246 13.23 -18.97 12.92
C ALA A 246 12.18 -20.07 13.09
N THR A 247 11.04 -19.96 12.37
CA THR A 247 10.01 -21.00 12.33
C THR A 247 10.55 -22.30 11.76
N ARG A 248 11.31 -22.24 10.67
CA ARG A 248 11.93 -23.41 10.06
C ARG A 248 12.95 -24.07 10.98
N GLU A 249 13.77 -23.26 11.68
CA GLU A 249 14.69 -23.79 12.71
C GLU A 249 13.95 -24.48 13.88
N ALA A 250 12.78 -23.99 14.26
CA ALA A 250 11.99 -24.53 15.36
C ALA A 250 11.23 -25.81 15.02
N LEU A 251 10.98 -26.09 13.73
CA LEU A 251 10.28 -27.28 13.24
C LEU A 251 11.23 -28.45 12.93
N GLN A 252 12.55 -28.23 12.93
CA GLN A 252 13.59 -29.24 12.76
C GLN A 252 13.98 -29.85 14.10
#